data_6c669cbf6a5aa354e832d7a4b696c447
#
_entry.id   6c669cbf6a5aa354e832d7a4b696c447
#
_cell.length_a   1.000
_cell.length_b   1.000
_cell.length_c   1.000
_cell.angle_alpha   90.00
_cell.angle_beta   90.00
_cell.angle_gamma   90.00
#
_symmetry.space_group_name_H-M   'P 1'
#
loop_
_entity.id
_entity.type
_entity.pdbx_description
1 polymer ?
#
loop_
_entity_poly.entity_id
_entity_poly.type
_entity_poly.pdbx_seq_one_letter_code
_entity_poly.pdbx_strand_id
1 'polypeptide(L)'
;MSNTETRPAEVRCGAPENGTPAAGVEILTARDVPLGGPRAMTVRRTLPQRARTLIGAWCFADHYGPDEVSRSGGMNVAPHPHIGLQTVSWLFSGTIEHRDSVGSHALVRPGEVNLMSGGHGISHSEVSTPDTTILHGVQLWVALPSEHRDTAPAFEHHVPAPVPLDGGEVRVFLGSLAGDTSPVGTFTPLLGAEATLAPGATVTLDVDPGFEHGVLVDSGDVRLEGTAVRPAELAYTAPGRGTLTLTNEAPAPARLLVLGGPPFPEEIIMWWNFVGRSHEEIVRAREDWTKGDRFGEVHGYDGAPLPAPELPNTPLKPRRRAR
;
A
#
# COMPACT_ATOMS: atom_id res chain seq x y z
N MET A 1 -1.09 6.55 5.23
CA MET A 1 0.17 7.27 5.54
C MET A 1 0.60 8.07 4.35
N SER A 2 0.94 9.29 4.60
CA SER A 2 1.43 10.23 3.61
C SER A 2 2.91 10.01 3.35
N ASN A 3 3.34 10.32 2.13
CA ASN A 3 4.75 10.57 1.87
C ASN A 3 5.10 11.94 2.45
N THR A 4 5.63 11.99 3.67
CA THR A 4 6.03 13.22 4.35
C THR A 4 7.43 13.70 3.96
N GLU A 5 8.08 13.07 2.98
CA GLU A 5 9.38 13.48 2.47
C GLU A 5 9.30 14.90 1.91
N THR A 6 10.05 15.82 2.50
CA THR A 6 10.14 17.23 2.04
C THR A 6 10.86 17.35 0.70
N ARG A 7 11.62 16.32 0.30
CA ARG A 7 12.29 16.18 -1.00
C ARG A 7 12.10 14.74 -1.49
N PRO A 8 10.87 14.37 -1.94
CA PRO A 8 10.62 13.04 -2.43
C PRO A 8 11.54 12.75 -3.61
N ALA A 9 12.37 11.71 -3.47
CA ALA A 9 13.31 11.35 -4.52
C ALA A 9 12.55 10.88 -5.76
N GLU A 10 12.85 11.50 -6.91
CA GLU A 10 12.45 10.94 -8.20
C GLU A 10 13.27 9.66 -8.44
N VAL A 11 12.64 8.51 -8.26
CA VAL A 11 13.26 7.24 -8.62
C VAL A 11 13.17 7.09 -10.13
N ARG A 12 14.26 7.41 -10.85
CA ARG A 12 14.37 7.14 -12.28
C ARG A 12 14.46 5.65 -12.49
N CYS A 13 13.41 5.04 -12.99
CA CYS A 13 13.45 3.67 -13.47
C CYS A 13 14.14 3.66 -14.84
N GLY A 14 15.41 3.27 -14.88
CA GLY A 14 16.05 2.84 -16.13
C GLY A 14 15.41 1.52 -16.57
N ALA A 15 15.14 1.36 -17.87
CA ALA A 15 14.73 0.07 -18.41
C ALA A 15 15.78 -0.99 -18.03
N PRO A 16 15.40 -2.18 -17.55
CA PRO A 16 16.33 -3.29 -17.53
C PRO A 16 16.71 -3.61 -18.97
N GLU A 17 17.99 -3.79 -19.21
CA GLU A 17 18.48 -4.35 -20.46
C GLU A 17 17.83 -5.73 -20.66
N ASN A 18 17.30 -5.94 -21.86
CA ASN A 18 16.65 -7.13 -22.39
C ASN A 18 16.88 -8.43 -21.57
N GLY A 19 15.95 -8.76 -20.71
CA GLY A 19 15.87 -10.06 -20.04
C GLY A 19 14.45 -10.60 -20.17
N THR A 20 14.31 -11.79 -20.73
CA THR A 20 13.10 -12.62 -20.64
C THR A 20 12.67 -12.66 -19.15
N PRO A 21 11.36 -12.50 -18.79
CA PRO A 21 10.94 -12.65 -17.41
C PRO A 21 11.42 -14.01 -16.91
N ALA A 22 12.31 -14.00 -15.93
CA ALA A 22 12.76 -15.24 -15.31
C ALA A 22 11.53 -15.92 -14.70
N ALA A 23 11.37 -17.23 -14.93
CA ALA A 23 10.30 -18.05 -14.34
C ALA A 23 10.44 -18.17 -12.80
N GLY A 24 11.05 -17.19 -12.15
CA GLY A 24 11.44 -17.18 -10.75
C GLY A 24 10.68 -16.14 -9.91
N VAL A 25 10.98 -16.17 -8.63
CA VAL A 25 10.53 -15.18 -7.63
C VAL A 25 11.57 -14.06 -7.56
N GLU A 26 11.15 -12.80 -7.72
CA GLU A 26 12.00 -11.62 -7.54
C GLU A 26 11.82 -11.09 -6.12
N ILE A 27 12.90 -10.83 -5.40
CA ILE A 27 12.86 -10.28 -4.05
C ILE A 27 13.12 -8.77 -4.09
N LEU A 28 12.19 -8.01 -3.52
CA LEU A 28 12.29 -6.57 -3.32
C LEU A 28 12.58 -6.29 -1.85
N THR A 29 13.80 -5.89 -1.55
CA THR A 29 14.21 -5.52 -0.19
C THR A 29 13.70 -4.12 0.12
N ALA A 30 13.11 -3.94 1.30
CA ALA A 30 12.61 -2.64 1.74
C ALA A 30 13.73 -1.62 1.95
N ARG A 31 13.39 -0.34 1.76
CA ARG A 31 14.19 0.79 2.23
C ARG A 31 13.51 1.49 3.40
N ASP A 32 14.29 1.90 4.39
CA ASP A 32 13.78 2.69 5.50
C ASP A 32 13.47 4.11 5.06
N VAL A 33 12.28 4.60 5.43
CA VAL A 33 11.80 5.94 5.14
C VAL A 33 11.26 6.55 6.44
N PRO A 34 11.73 7.73 6.86
CA PRO A 34 11.16 8.40 8.02
C PRO A 34 9.76 8.92 7.71
N LEU A 35 8.82 8.67 8.62
CA LEU A 35 7.45 9.15 8.53
C LEU A 35 7.23 10.31 9.51
N GLY A 36 7.48 11.55 9.05
CA GLY A 36 7.12 12.80 9.74
C GLY A 36 7.93 13.18 10.99
N GLY A 37 8.65 14.29 10.93
CA GLY A 37 9.24 14.98 12.07
C GLY A 37 10.47 14.32 12.75
N PRO A 38 11.11 14.99 13.74
CA PRO A 38 12.35 14.54 14.37
C PRO A 38 12.23 13.33 15.31
N ARG A 39 11.03 12.87 15.61
CA ARG A 39 10.71 11.61 16.32
C ARG A 39 9.92 10.66 15.44
N ALA A 40 10.11 10.75 14.13
CA ALA A 40 9.35 10.03 13.13
C ALA A 40 9.45 8.51 13.30
N MET A 41 8.32 7.86 13.17
CA MET A 41 8.25 6.43 12.98
C MET A 41 8.95 6.07 11.67
N THR A 42 9.75 5.01 11.66
CA THR A 42 10.37 4.49 10.43
C THR A 42 9.43 3.50 9.76
N VAL A 43 9.22 3.67 8.47
CA VAL A 43 8.50 2.72 7.63
C VAL A 43 9.45 2.03 6.66
N ARG A 44 9.17 0.78 6.34
CA ARG A 44 9.93 -0.06 5.41
C ARG A 44 9.18 -0.09 4.07
N ARG A 45 9.65 0.69 3.10
CA ARG A 45 9.02 0.86 1.80
C ARG A 45 9.53 -0.15 0.79
N THR A 46 8.64 -1.00 0.28
CA THR A 46 8.95 -1.98 -0.76
C THR A 46 8.49 -1.55 -2.15
N LEU A 47 7.42 -0.77 -2.25
CA LEU A 47 6.96 -0.13 -3.50
C LEU A 47 6.79 1.39 -3.29
N PRO A 48 7.12 2.22 -4.30
CA PRO A 48 7.79 1.87 -5.56
C PRO A 48 9.30 1.73 -5.39
N GLN A 49 9.91 0.87 -6.21
CA GLN A 49 11.36 0.76 -6.35
C GLN A 49 11.77 0.89 -7.82
N ARG A 50 13.09 1.08 -8.06
CA ARG A 50 13.62 1.16 -9.42
C ARG A 50 13.40 -0.14 -10.20
N ALA A 51 13.56 -1.27 -9.54
CA ALA A 51 13.35 -2.59 -10.14
C ALA A 51 11.88 -2.87 -10.43
N ARG A 52 10.99 -2.43 -9.53
CA ARG A 52 9.54 -2.68 -9.60
C ARG A 52 8.76 -1.49 -9.09
N THR A 53 7.90 -0.92 -9.93
CA THR A 53 7.06 0.22 -9.55
C THR A 53 5.64 -0.17 -9.19
N LEU A 54 5.17 -1.29 -9.76
CA LEU A 54 3.79 -1.75 -9.64
C LEU A 54 3.73 -3.27 -9.51
N ILE A 55 2.70 -3.75 -8.82
CA ILE A 55 2.20 -5.13 -8.85
C ILE A 55 0.71 -5.04 -9.14
N GLY A 56 0.27 -5.39 -10.36
CA GLY A 56 -1.03 -4.96 -10.81
C GLY A 56 -1.17 -3.44 -10.67
N ALA A 57 -2.25 -2.96 -10.06
CA ALA A 57 -2.44 -1.54 -9.74
C ALA A 57 -1.83 -1.11 -8.38
N TRP A 58 -1.28 -2.03 -7.58
CA TRP A 58 -0.58 -1.68 -6.35
C TRP A 58 0.69 -0.90 -6.67
N CYS A 59 0.73 0.37 -6.28
CA CYS A 59 1.81 1.30 -6.62
C CYS A 59 2.64 1.76 -5.41
N PHE A 60 2.21 1.44 -4.19
CA PHE A 60 2.88 1.85 -2.97
C PHE A 60 2.66 0.81 -1.87
N ALA A 61 3.72 0.50 -1.12
CA ALA A 61 3.65 -0.40 0.03
C ALA A 61 4.66 0.03 1.10
N ASP A 62 4.14 0.55 2.20
CA ASP A 62 4.86 0.87 3.41
C ASP A 62 4.44 -0.11 4.51
N HIS A 63 5.40 -0.85 5.03
CA HIS A 63 5.25 -1.72 6.19
C HIS A 63 5.89 -1.06 7.41
N TYR A 64 5.20 -0.97 8.52
CA TYR A 64 5.66 -0.31 9.73
C TYR A 64 5.40 -1.11 10.98
N GLY A 65 6.22 -0.89 11.97
CA GLY A 65 6.15 -1.55 13.26
C GLY A 65 6.73 -2.97 13.27
N PRO A 66 6.53 -3.71 14.41
CA PRO A 66 5.90 -3.21 15.63
C PRO A 66 6.64 -2.01 16.21
N ASP A 67 5.94 -0.90 16.44
CA ASP A 67 6.48 0.37 16.92
C ASP A 67 5.89 0.71 18.29
N GLU A 68 6.75 0.94 19.28
CA GLU A 68 6.34 1.37 20.61
C GLU A 68 5.97 2.87 20.60
N VAL A 69 4.68 3.18 20.63
CA VAL A 69 4.14 4.54 20.53
C VAL A 69 4.71 5.46 21.63
N SER A 70 4.98 4.93 22.83
CA SER A 70 5.61 5.69 23.92
C SER A 70 7.00 6.22 23.57
N ARG A 71 7.69 5.63 22.58
CA ARG A 71 9.05 6.00 22.15
C ARG A 71 9.05 6.87 20.90
N SER A 72 8.23 6.51 19.92
CA SER A 72 8.16 7.19 18.62
C SER A 72 7.17 8.36 18.59
N GLY A 73 6.17 8.34 19.47
CA GLY A 73 5.00 9.21 19.41
C GLY A 73 3.88 8.66 18.54
N GLY A 74 4.08 7.46 17.95
CA GLY A 74 3.10 6.82 17.08
C GLY A 74 2.91 7.53 15.74
N MET A 75 1.79 7.27 15.11
CA MET A 75 1.39 7.95 13.89
C MET A 75 0.66 9.25 14.22
N ASN A 76 1.13 10.35 13.65
CA ASN A 76 0.44 11.64 13.66
C ASN A 76 0.71 12.33 12.33
N VAL A 77 -0.14 12.00 11.35
CA VAL A 77 -0.06 12.57 10.01
C VAL A 77 -1.16 13.60 9.84
N ALA A 78 -0.75 14.86 9.76
CA ALA A 78 -1.64 16.00 9.56
C ALA A 78 -2.40 15.90 8.22
N PRO A 79 -3.49 16.66 8.04
CA PRO A 79 -4.25 16.69 6.81
C PRO A 79 -3.35 16.87 5.58
N HIS A 80 -3.49 15.97 4.62
CA HIS A 80 -2.71 15.93 3.39
C HIS A 80 -3.57 15.39 2.23
N PRO A 81 -3.26 15.78 0.98
CA PRO A 81 -4.13 15.53 -0.16
C PRO A 81 -3.73 14.27 -0.92
N HIS A 82 -4.71 13.68 -1.64
CA HIS A 82 -4.50 12.60 -2.61
C HIS A 82 -5.30 12.83 -3.88
N ILE A 83 -4.73 12.46 -5.04
CA ILE A 83 -5.40 12.35 -6.34
C ILE A 83 -4.99 11.07 -7.05
N GLY A 84 -5.89 10.52 -7.87
CA GLY A 84 -5.60 9.45 -8.83
C GLY A 84 -5.22 8.10 -8.19
N LEU A 85 -5.52 7.90 -6.92
CA LEU A 85 -5.21 6.68 -6.17
C LEU A 85 -6.31 6.32 -5.17
N GLN A 86 -6.28 5.09 -4.68
CA GLN A 86 -6.94 4.67 -3.45
C GLN A 86 -5.87 4.36 -2.39
N THR A 87 -6.13 4.74 -1.12
CA THR A 87 -5.32 4.28 0.02
C THR A 87 -5.98 3.07 0.66
N VAL A 88 -5.19 2.10 1.07
CA VAL A 88 -5.64 0.92 1.80
C VAL A 88 -4.83 0.81 3.08
N SER A 89 -5.50 0.92 4.22
CA SER A 89 -4.90 0.75 5.54
C SER A 89 -5.27 -0.62 6.09
N TRP A 90 -4.27 -1.39 6.53
CA TRP A 90 -4.44 -2.69 7.15
C TRP A 90 -3.52 -2.82 8.36
N LEU A 91 -4.11 -2.93 9.55
CA LEU A 91 -3.35 -3.04 10.79
C LEU A 91 -3.22 -4.49 11.28
N PHE A 92 -2.10 -4.77 11.91
CA PHE A 92 -1.84 -5.98 12.69
C PHE A 92 -1.97 -5.72 14.20
N SER A 93 -1.68 -4.48 14.63
CA SER A 93 -1.82 -4.05 16.03
C SER A 93 -1.99 -2.53 16.10
N GLY A 94 -2.64 -2.07 17.17
CA GLY A 94 -2.94 -0.67 17.42
C GLY A 94 -4.19 -0.20 16.73
N THR A 95 -4.49 1.09 16.87
CA THR A 95 -5.67 1.73 16.28
C THR A 95 -5.27 3.11 15.76
N ILE A 96 -5.72 3.44 14.55
CA ILE A 96 -5.53 4.75 13.92
C ILE A 96 -6.91 5.40 13.76
N GLU A 97 -7.02 6.66 14.12
CA GLU A 97 -8.15 7.50 13.81
C GLU A 97 -7.95 8.14 12.43
N HIS A 98 -8.82 7.83 11.50
CA HIS A 98 -8.92 8.42 10.17
C HIS A 98 -10.01 9.48 10.13
N ARG A 99 -9.69 10.65 9.58
CA ARG A 99 -10.66 11.72 9.27
C ARG A 99 -10.38 12.22 7.85
N ASP A 100 -11.42 12.45 7.07
CA ASP A 100 -11.26 12.95 5.70
C ASP A 100 -12.21 14.09 5.35
N SER A 101 -11.96 14.72 4.22
CA SER A 101 -12.70 15.88 3.73
C SER A 101 -14.07 15.56 3.13
N VAL A 102 -14.43 14.29 2.95
CA VAL A 102 -15.81 13.90 2.60
C VAL A 102 -16.66 13.63 3.83
N GLY A 103 -16.09 13.83 5.04
CA GLY A 103 -16.77 13.74 6.31
C GLY A 103 -16.68 12.40 7.00
N SER A 104 -15.85 11.47 6.50
CA SER A 104 -15.64 10.20 7.18
C SER A 104 -14.80 10.41 8.45
N HIS A 105 -15.22 9.74 9.51
CA HIS A 105 -14.51 9.63 10.77
C HIS A 105 -14.57 8.17 11.21
N ALA A 106 -13.47 7.46 11.08
CA ALA A 106 -13.40 6.04 11.30
C ALA A 106 -12.18 5.64 12.12
N LEU A 107 -12.28 4.52 12.82
CA LEU A 107 -11.14 3.86 13.44
C LEU A 107 -10.67 2.74 12.51
N VAL A 108 -9.38 2.75 12.21
CA VAL A 108 -8.68 1.64 11.55
C VAL A 108 -8.22 0.70 12.65
N ARG A 109 -8.68 -0.55 12.61
CA ARG A 109 -8.35 -1.58 13.62
C ARG A 109 -7.71 -2.79 12.99
N PRO A 110 -7.02 -3.64 13.77
CA PRO A 110 -6.45 -4.88 13.27
C PRO A 110 -7.49 -5.78 12.62
N GLY A 111 -7.15 -6.30 11.42
CA GLY A 111 -8.02 -7.20 10.66
C GLY A 111 -9.23 -6.52 9.99
N GLU A 112 -9.27 -5.20 9.95
CA GLU A 112 -10.29 -4.41 9.26
C GLU A 112 -9.65 -3.61 8.12
N VAL A 113 -10.29 -3.57 6.95
CA VAL A 113 -9.83 -2.75 5.82
C VAL A 113 -10.55 -1.40 5.80
N ASN A 114 -9.77 -0.34 5.68
CA ASN A 114 -10.25 0.98 5.32
C ASN A 114 -9.67 1.35 3.96
N LEU A 115 -10.55 1.61 3.00
CA LEU A 115 -10.19 2.03 1.66
C LEU A 115 -10.73 3.44 1.44
N MET A 116 -9.83 4.39 1.15
CA MET A 116 -10.20 5.75 0.78
C MET A 116 -9.86 5.98 -0.70
N SER A 117 -10.86 6.31 -1.49
CA SER A 117 -10.68 6.69 -2.91
C SER A 117 -10.41 8.18 -3.01
N GLY A 118 -9.22 8.54 -3.49
CA GLY A 118 -8.83 9.94 -3.67
C GLY A 118 -9.49 10.58 -4.89
N GLY A 119 -9.67 9.82 -5.97
CA GLY A 119 -10.33 10.29 -7.18
C GLY A 119 -9.77 11.62 -7.68
N HIS A 120 -10.67 12.57 -7.96
CA HIS A 120 -10.28 13.93 -8.40
C HIS A 120 -9.62 14.77 -7.29
N GLY A 121 -9.75 14.39 -6.00
CA GLY A 121 -9.11 15.07 -4.86
C GLY A 121 -9.83 14.81 -3.54
N ILE A 122 -9.08 14.42 -2.53
CA ILE A 122 -9.49 14.26 -1.13
C ILE A 122 -8.34 14.69 -0.24
N SER A 123 -8.62 15.13 0.97
CA SER A 123 -7.63 15.25 2.04
C SER A 123 -8.02 14.41 3.24
N HIS A 124 -7.04 13.88 3.96
CA HIS A 124 -7.27 13.13 5.20
C HIS A 124 -6.13 13.28 6.20
N SER A 125 -6.42 12.95 7.46
CA SER A 125 -5.45 12.81 8.54
C SER A 125 -5.52 11.43 9.16
N GLU A 126 -4.40 10.97 9.72
CA GLU A 126 -4.26 9.67 10.36
C GLU A 126 -3.48 9.82 11.67
N VAL A 127 -4.10 9.47 12.79
CA VAL A 127 -3.53 9.67 14.13
C VAL A 127 -3.70 8.39 14.95
N SER A 128 -2.63 7.90 15.57
CA SER A 128 -2.76 6.81 16.56
C SER A 128 -3.65 7.24 17.71
N THR A 129 -4.59 6.37 18.11
CA THR A 129 -5.43 6.66 19.28
C THR A 129 -4.60 6.68 20.57
N PRO A 130 -5.03 7.43 21.60
CA PRO A 130 -4.27 7.58 22.84
C PRO A 130 -4.01 6.25 23.61
N ASP A 131 -4.83 5.26 23.39
CA ASP A 131 -4.74 3.92 23.98
C ASP A 131 -3.85 2.95 23.17
N THR A 132 -3.38 3.36 21.98
CA THR A 132 -2.45 2.58 21.16
C THR A 132 -1.06 2.56 21.80
N THR A 133 -0.62 1.40 22.24
CA THR A 133 0.74 1.20 22.81
C THR A 133 1.73 0.68 21.79
N ILE A 134 1.30 -0.21 20.90
CA ILE A 134 2.06 -0.77 19.77
C ILE A 134 1.30 -0.47 18.49
N LEU A 135 1.97 0.16 17.53
CA LEU A 135 1.44 0.36 16.20
C LEU A 135 2.17 -0.54 15.19
N HIS A 136 1.41 -1.34 14.45
CA HIS A 136 1.96 -2.28 13.49
C HIS A 136 0.97 -2.50 12.34
N GLY A 137 1.43 -2.38 11.11
CA GLY A 137 0.55 -2.54 9.94
C GLY A 137 1.22 -2.21 8.62
N VAL A 138 0.38 -2.06 7.62
CA VAL A 138 0.79 -1.62 6.28
C VAL A 138 -0.12 -0.52 5.77
N GLN A 139 0.47 0.38 4.97
CA GLN A 139 -0.24 1.33 4.13
C GLN A 139 0.08 1.02 2.68
N LEU A 140 -0.97 0.81 1.91
CA LEU A 140 -0.86 0.47 0.50
C LEU A 140 -1.59 1.52 -0.34
N TRP A 141 -1.14 1.74 -1.57
CA TRP A 141 -1.89 2.53 -2.54
C TRP A 141 -2.13 1.74 -3.81
N VAL A 142 -3.32 1.97 -4.36
CA VAL A 142 -3.77 1.44 -5.64
C VAL A 142 -3.88 2.60 -6.62
N ALA A 143 -3.20 2.54 -7.75
CA ALA A 143 -3.34 3.53 -8.82
C ALA A 143 -4.70 3.40 -9.49
N LEU A 144 -5.43 4.49 -9.63
CA LEU A 144 -6.67 4.51 -10.40
C LEU A 144 -6.37 4.50 -11.91
N PRO A 145 -7.09 3.71 -12.72
CA PRO A 145 -6.98 3.78 -14.17
C PRO A 145 -7.49 5.14 -14.69
N SER A 146 -7.03 5.54 -15.87
CA SER A 146 -7.31 6.87 -16.44
C SER A 146 -8.80 7.19 -16.55
N GLU A 147 -9.63 6.18 -16.81
CA GLU A 147 -11.09 6.33 -16.90
C GLU A 147 -11.76 6.61 -15.54
N HIS A 148 -11.10 6.28 -14.43
CA HIS A 148 -11.63 6.42 -13.07
C HIS A 148 -10.80 7.35 -12.16
N ARG A 149 -9.70 7.93 -12.65
CA ARG A 149 -8.82 8.76 -11.82
C ARG A 149 -9.48 10.05 -11.30
N ASP A 150 -10.52 10.52 -12.00
CA ASP A 150 -11.29 11.71 -11.64
C ASP A 150 -12.65 11.36 -11.00
N THR A 151 -12.84 10.12 -10.52
CA THR A 151 -14.05 9.72 -9.80
C THR A 151 -14.25 10.56 -8.54
N ALA A 152 -15.48 10.58 -8.02
CA ALA A 152 -15.74 11.22 -6.74
C ALA A 152 -14.95 10.55 -5.61
N PRO A 153 -14.40 11.32 -4.66
CA PRO A 153 -13.76 10.75 -3.49
C PRO A 153 -14.77 10.00 -2.62
N ALA A 154 -14.32 8.91 -1.99
CA ALA A 154 -15.16 8.03 -1.18
C ALA A 154 -14.35 7.33 -0.09
N PHE A 155 -15.05 6.78 0.89
CA PHE A 155 -14.47 5.97 1.95
C PHE A 155 -15.30 4.70 2.16
N GLU A 156 -14.63 3.56 2.24
CA GLU A 156 -15.24 2.26 2.52
C GLU A 156 -14.53 1.58 3.68
N HIS A 157 -15.30 0.88 4.50
CA HIS A 157 -14.81 0.09 5.62
C HIS A 157 -15.43 -1.31 5.57
N HIS A 158 -14.61 -2.34 5.81
CA HIS A 158 -15.09 -3.73 5.86
C HIS A 158 -14.25 -4.56 6.83
N VAL A 159 -14.91 -5.53 7.46
CA VAL A 159 -14.30 -6.51 8.36
C VAL A 159 -14.38 -7.90 7.71
N PRO A 160 -13.32 -8.35 7.01
CA PRO A 160 -13.34 -9.67 6.39
C PRO A 160 -13.29 -10.79 7.42
N ALA A 161 -14.11 -11.81 7.21
CA ALA A 161 -14.08 -13.03 8.02
C ALA A 161 -12.80 -13.84 7.74
N PRO A 162 -12.25 -14.54 8.73
CA PRO A 162 -11.18 -15.51 8.49
C PRO A 162 -11.71 -16.71 7.73
N VAL A 163 -11.01 -17.09 6.66
CA VAL A 163 -11.26 -18.33 5.90
C VAL A 163 -10.21 -19.35 6.31
N PRO A 164 -10.58 -20.47 6.93
CA PRO A 164 -9.64 -21.51 7.33
C PRO A 164 -9.06 -22.23 6.12
N LEU A 165 -7.76 -22.53 6.19
CA LEU A 165 -7.03 -23.35 5.23
C LEU A 165 -6.40 -24.53 5.95
N ASP A 166 -6.06 -25.58 5.20
CA ASP A 166 -5.18 -26.62 5.74
C ASP A 166 -3.77 -26.03 5.96
N GLY A 167 -3.41 -25.82 7.22
CA GLY A 167 -2.16 -25.20 7.62
C GLY A 167 -2.19 -23.67 7.83
N GLY A 168 -3.37 -23.03 7.91
CA GLY A 168 -3.46 -21.60 8.19
C GLY A 168 -4.85 -20.98 8.04
N GLU A 169 -4.88 -19.69 7.84
CA GLU A 169 -6.11 -18.93 7.51
C GLU A 169 -5.78 -17.75 6.59
N VAL A 170 -6.78 -17.26 5.87
CA VAL A 170 -6.69 -16.00 5.12
C VAL A 170 -7.86 -15.08 5.45
N ARG A 171 -7.63 -13.77 5.30
CA ARG A 171 -8.65 -12.71 5.37
C ARG A 171 -8.55 -11.90 4.09
N VAL A 172 -9.59 -11.94 3.26
CA VAL A 172 -9.60 -11.29 1.95
C VAL A 172 -10.17 -9.88 2.11
N PHE A 173 -9.29 -8.89 2.09
CA PHE A 173 -9.72 -7.51 2.26
C PHE A 173 -10.03 -6.81 0.91
N LEU A 174 -9.49 -7.28 -0.22
CA LEU A 174 -9.85 -6.85 -1.60
C LEU A 174 -9.82 -8.02 -2.56
N GLY A 175 -10.77 -8.05 -3.49
CA GLY A 175 -10.87 -9.09 -4.51
C GLY A 175 -11.32 -10.44 -3.96
N SER A 176 -10.83 -11.54 -4.55
CA SER A 176 -11.26 -12.90 -4.21
C SER A 176 -10.08 -13.83 -4.01
N LEU A 177 -10.13 -14.67 -2.97
CA LEU A 177 -9.15 -15.71 -2.70
C LEU A 177 -9.78 -16.80 -1.82
N ALA A 178 -9.37 -18.06 -1.98
CA ALA A 178 -9.80 -19.19 -1.13
C ALA A 178 -11.34 -19.32 -0.98
N GLY A 179 -12.09 -18.98 -2.02
CA GLY A 179 -13.55 -19.08 -2.04
C GLY A 179 -14.30 -17.92 -1.37
N ASP A 180 -13.58 -16.91 -0.83
CA ASP A 180 -14.16 -15.70 -0.29
C ASP A 180 -13.94 -14.49 -1.21
N THR A 181 -14.82 -13.49 -1.10
CA THR A 181 -14.78 -12.26 -1.91
C THR A 181 -15.12 -11.05 -1.06
N SER A 182 -14.21 -10.08 -1.03
CA SER A 182 -14.44 -8.80 -0.38
C SER A 182 -15.52 -7.99 -1.12
N PRO A 183 -16.47 -7.37 -0.41
CA PRO A 183 -17.44 -6.47 -1.02
C PRO A 183 -16.87 -5.09 -1.35
N VAL A 184 -15.63 -4.78 -0.93
CA VAL A 184 -15.00 -3.47 -1.12
C VAL A 184 -14.67 -3.25 -2.59
N GLY A 185 -15.12 -2.10 -3.13
CA GLY A 185 -15.04 -1.79 -4.56
C GLY A 185 -13.63 -1.36 -5.00
N THR A 186 -13.16 -1.92 -6.10
CA THR A 186 -11.93 -1.48 -6.78
C THR A 186 -12.23 -1.17 -8.25
N PHE A 187 -11.44 -0.26 -8.84
CA PHE A 187 -11.62 0.17 -10.25
C PHE A 187 -10.85 -0.70 -11.25
N THR A 188 -10.05 -1.65 -10.76
CA THR A 188 -9.39 -2.70 -11.54
C THR A 188 -9.55 -4.02 -10.81
N PRO A 189 -9.50 -5.17 -11.49
CA PRO A 189 -9.37 -6.44 -10.79
C PRO A 189 -8.15 -6.39 -9.86
N LEU A 190 -8.33 -6.79 -8.61
CA LEU A 190 -7.30 -6.66 -7.59
C LEU A 190 -7.42 -7.80 -6.58
N LEU A 191 -6.32 -8.18 -5.96
CA LEU A 191 -6.26 -9.07 -4.82
C LEU A 191 -5.49 -8.41 -3.69
N GLY A 192 -6.07 -8.42 -2.50
CA GLY A 192 -5.42 -8.08 -1.25
C GLY A 192 -5.92 -8.99 -0.13
N ALA A 193 -5.03 -9.77 0.47
CA ALA A 193 -5.36 -10.67 1.55
C ALA A 193 -4.23 -10.75 2.58
N GLU A 194 -4.58 -10.91 3.86
CA GLU A 194 -3.66 -11.36 4.91
C GLU A 194 -3.72 -12.89 4.98
N ALA A 195 -2.57 -13.54 5.05
CA ALA A 195 -2.47 -14.96 5.34
C ALA A 195 -1.64 -15.20 6.60
N THR A 196 -2.13 -16.08 7.46
CA THR A 196 -1.41 -16.60 8.62
C THR A 196 -1.15 -18.09 8.40
N LEU A 197 0.13 -18.49 8.44
CA LEU A 197 0.54 -19.89 8.27
C LEU A 197 0.93 -20.49 9.62
N ALA A 198 0.42 -21.68 9.91
CA ALA A 198 0.81 -22.41 11.10
C ALA A 198 2.32 -22.78 11.07
N PRO A 199 2.93 -23.10 12.23
CA PRO A 199 4.31 -23.56 12.29
C PRO A 199 4.55 -24.78 11.41
N GLY A 200 5.56 -24.73 10.55
CA GLY A 200 5.95 -25.83 9.64
C GLY A 200 4.96 -26.13 8.52
N ALA A 201 3.92 -25.32 8.35
CA ALA A 201 2.89 -25.57 7.34
C ALA A 201 3.34 -25.16 5.94
N THR A 202 2.82 -25.89 4.96
CA THR A 202 2.85 -25.49 3.54
C THR A 202 1.41 -25.33 3.06
N VAL A 203 1.10 -24.16 2.53
CA VAL A 203 -0.22 -23.80 1.99
C VAL A 203 -0.07 -23.47 0.51
N THR A 204 -0.97 -24.01 -0.31
CA THR A 204 -1.07 -23.64 -1.74
C THR A 204 -2.36 -22.87 -1.95
N LEU A 205 -2.24 -21.66 -2.47
CA LEU A 205 -3.35 -20.78 -2.81
C LEU A 205 -3.58 -20.82 -4.30
N ASP A 206 -4.80 -21.11 -4.72
CA ASP A 206 -5.21 -20.94 -6.12
C ASP A 206 -5.37 -19.44 -6.42
N VAL A 207 -4.72 -18.98 -7.47
CA VAL A 207 -4.69 -17.56 -7.87
C VAL A 207 -4.94 -17.40 -9.38
N ASP A 208 -5.31 -16.18 -9.79
CA ASP A 208 -5.52 -15.89 -11.20
C ASP A 208 -4.19 -15.87 -11.97
N PRO A 209 -3.99 -16.73 -12.96
CA PRO A 209 -2.76 -16.76 -13.75
C PRO A 209 -2.53 -15.50 -14.61
N GLY A 210 -3.55 -14.69 -14.83
CA GLY A 210 -3.43 -13.38 -15.49
C GLY A 210 -2.85 -12.30 -14.59
N PHE A 211 -2.75 -12.56 -13.28
CA PHE A 211 -2.27 -11.58 -12.31
C PHE A 211 -0.75 -11.65 -12.11
N GLU A 212 -0.18 -10.52 -11.78
CA GLU A 212 1.06 -10.43 -11.03
C GLU A 212 0.74 -10.62 -9.56
N HIS A 213 1.65 -11.23 -8.82
CA HIS A 213 1.46 -11.37 -7.38
C HIS A 213 2.66 -10.84 -6.62
N GLY A 214 2.37 -10.28 -5.44
CA GLY A 214 3.34 -9.88 -4.44
C GLY A 214 3.03 -10.55 -3.11
N VAL A 215 4.06 -11.06 -2.44
CA VAL A 215 3.96 -11.60 -1.08
C VAL A 215 4.85 -10.76 -0.18
N LEU A 216 4.25 -9.93 0.66
CA LEU A 216 4.93 -9.12 1.67
C LEU A 216 4.93 -9.87 2.99
N VAL A 217 6.09 -10.30 3.44
CA VAL A 217 6.21 -11.01 4.73
C VAL A 217 6.27 -10.01 5.89
N ASP A 218 5.37 -10.16 6.84
CA ASP A 218 5.40 -9.42 8.09
C ASP A 218 6.27 -10.13 9.14
N SER A 219 6.04 -11.41 9.36
CA SER A 219 6.74 -12.19 10.38
C SER A 219 6.88 -13.66 9.99
N GLY A 220 7.90 -14.33 10.52
CA GLY A 220 8.21 -15.75 10.30
C GLY A 220 9.28 -15.97 9.23
N ASP A 221 9.61 -17.26 9.00
CA ASP A 221 10.52 -17.72 7.96
C ASP A 221 9.69 -18.30 6.81
N VAL A 222 9.38 -17.47 5.83
CA VAL A 222 8.49 -17.81 4.72
C VAL A 222 9.29 -18.15 3.46
N ARG A 223 8.83 -19.18 2.74
CA ARG A 223 9.24 -19.40 1.35
C ARG A 223 8.06 -19.26 0.41
N LEU A 224 8.28 -18.56 -0.68
CA LEU A 224 7.39 -18.53 -1.83
C LEU A 224 8.04 -19.35 -2.96
N GLU A 225 7.35 -20.41 -3.42
CA GLU A 225 7.89 -21.31 -4.46
C GLU A 225 9.31 -21.81 -4.14
N GLY A 226 9.59 -22.11 -2.88
CA GLY A 226 10.92 -22.52 -2.41
C GLY A 226 11.94 -21.38 -2.23
N THR A 227 11.65 -20.16 -2.67
CA THR A 227 12.51 -18.98 -2.47
C THR A 227 12.25 -18.35 -1.10
N ALA A 228 13.29 -18.18 -0.28
CA ALA A 228 13.17 -17.53 1.02
C ALA A 228 12.81 -16.05 0.89
N VAL A 229 11.85 -15.63 1.72
CA VAL A 229 11.38 -14.23 1.81
C VAL A 229 11.43 -13.81 3.26
N ARG A 230 12.25 -12.82 3.57
CA ARG A 230 12.45 -12.34 4.95
C ARG A 230 11.37 -11.34 5.37
N PRO A 231 11.18 -11.11 6.67
CA PRO A 231 10.32 -10.04 7.15
C PRO A 231 10.67 -8.68 6.51
N ALA A 232 9.61 -7.97 6.11
CA ALA A 232 9.66 -6.70 5.37
C ALA A 232 10.20 -6.79 3.92
N GLU A 233 10.49 -7.98 3.40
CA GLU A 233 10.71 -8.17 1.96
C GLU A 233 9.39 -8.44 1.25
N LEU A 234 9.33 -8.01 -0.01
CA LEU A 234 8.20 -8.27 -0.92
C LEU A 234 8.70 -9.16 -2.06
N ALA A 235 8.20 -10.39 -2.10
CA ALA A 235 8.47 -11.31 -3.19
C ALA A 235 7.47 -11.09 -4.32
N TYR A 236 7.94 -10.99 -5.55
CA TYR A 236 7.14 -10.78 -6.76
C TYR A 236 7.17 -12.01 -7.66
N THR A 237 6.02 -12.32 -8.26
CA THR A 237 5.89 -13.28 -9.35
C THR A 237 5.17 -12.65 -10.55
N ALA A 238 5.68 -12.94 -11.76
CA ALA A 238 5.05 -12.52 -13.01
C ALA A 238 3.77 -13.32 -13.29
N PRO A 239 2.88 -12.83 -14.19
CA PRO A 239 1.74 -13.60 -14.67
C PRO A 239 2.14 -14.97 -15.23
N GLY A 240 1.21 -15.91 -15.19
CA GLY A 240 1.39 -17.29 -15.69
C GLY A 240 1.30 -18.36 -14.60
N ARG A 241 1.24 -17.98 -13.31
CA ARG A 241 1.07 -18.91 -12.20
C ARG A 241 -0.39 -19.02 -11.80
N GLY A 242 -0.93 -20.24 -11.79
CA GLY A 242 -2.27 -20.53 -11.26
C GLY A 242 -2.28 -20.83 -9.76
N THR A 243 -1.10 -20.94 -9.13
CA THR A 243 -0.96 -21.20 -7.70
C THR A 243 0.20 -20.46 -7.10
N LEU A 244 0.12 -20.18 -5.78
CA LEU A 244 1.23 -19.74 -4.94
C LEU A 244 1.44 -20.74 -3.80
N THR A 245 2.62 -21.36 -3.74
CA THR A 245 3.00 -22.27 -2.67
C THR A 245 3.82 -21.51 -1.63
N LEU A 246 3.28 -21.43 -0.42
CA LEU A 246 3.84 -20.72 0.73
C LEU A 246 4.20 -21.73 1.82
N THR A 247 5.43 -21.71 2.29
CA THR A 247 5.90 -22.57 3.38
C THR A 247 6.39 -21.71 4.54
N ASN A 248 5.92 -21.99 5.75
CA ASN A 248 6.48 -21.42 6.97
C ASN A 248 7.45 -22.42 7.59
N GLU A 249 8.74 -22.11 7.59
CA GLU A 249 9.78 -22.96 8.21
C GLU A 249 10.01 -22.64 9.69
N ALA A 250 9.37 -21.59 10.24
CA ALA A 250 9.52 -21.22 11.64
C ALA A 250 8.72 -22.12 12.59
N PRO A 251 9.16 -22.24 13.86
CA PRO A 251 8.40 -22.92 14.92
C PRO A 251 7.23 -22.10 15.47
N ALA A 252 7.02 -20.89 14.95
CA ALA A 252 5.93 -19.97 15.29
C ALA A 252 5.08 -19.67 14.04
N PRO A 253 3.84 -19.18 14.20
CA PRO A 253 3.04 -18.72 13.07
C PRO A 253 3.73 -17.64 12.26
N ALA A 254 3.61 -17.69 10.95
CA ALA A 254 4.05 -16.64 10.04
C ALA A 254 2.87 -15.83 9.53
N ARG A 255 3.06 -14.52 9.36
CA ARG A 255 2.06 -13.60 8.79
C ARG A 255 2.61 -12.91 7.56
N LEU A 256 1.78 -12.79 6.54
CA LEU A 256 2.13 -12.17 5.29
C LEU A 256 0.90 -11.55 4.61
N LEU A 257 1.13 -10.64 3.67
CA LEU A 257 0.10 -10.16 2.75
C LEU A 257 0.32 -10.75 1.37
N VAL A 258 -0.77 -11.15 0.73
CA VAL A 258 -0.82 -11.51 -0.70
C VAL A 258 -1.48 -10.35 -1.44
N LEU A 259 -0.74 -9.74 -2.35
CA LEU A 259 -1.20 -8.68 -3.24
C LEU A 259 -1.24 -9.23 -4.67
N GLY A 260 -2.21 -8.79 -5.48
CA GLY A 260 -2.28 -9.24 -6.87
C GLY A 260 -3.13 -8.32 -7.74
N GLY A 261 -2.99 -8.50 -9.04
CA GLY A 261 -3.78 -7.80 -10.06
C GLY A 261 -3.19 -8.02 -11.44
N PRO A 262 -3.99 -7.85 -12.52
CA PRO A 262 -3.46 -7.90 -13.87
C PRO A 262 -2.43 -6.80 -14.05
N PRO A 263 -1.42 -7.01 -14.92
CA PRO A 263 -0.44 -5.98 -15.23
C PRO A 263 -1.09 -4.63 -15.52
N PHE A 264 -0.81 -3.60 -14.71
CA PHE A 264 -1.38 -2.27 -14.91
C PHE A 264 -0.89 -1.67 -16.25
N PRO A 265 -1.79 -1.33 -17.20
CA PRO A 265 -1.39 -1.02 -18.58
C PRO A 265 -0.88 0.41 -18.78
N GLU A 266 -0.97 1.27 -17.76
CA GLU A 266 -0.70 2.69 -17.88
C GLU A 266 0.62 3.10 -17.22
N GLU A 267 1.26 4.12 -17.78
CA GLU A 267 2.38 4.81 -17.15
C GLU A 267 1.87 5.89 -16.19
N ILE A 268 2.40 5.92 -14.97
CA ILE A 268 2.00 6.88 -13.95
C ILE A 268 3.17 7.73 -13.46
N ILE A 269 2.86 8.94 -13.01
CA ILE A 269 3.74 9.77 -12.21
C ILE A 269 3.30 9.65 -10.76
N MET A 270 4.20 9.23 -9.89
CA MET A 270 4.01 9.30 -8.44
C MET A 270 4.93 10.40 -7.91
N TRP A 271 4.34 11.43 -7.36
CA TRP A 271 5.08 12.49 -6.70
C TRP A 271 4.36 12.95 -5.44
N TRP A 272 5.07 12.95 -4.33
CA TRP A 272 4.52 13.22 -3.00
C TRP A 272 3.33 12.29 -2.71
N ASN A 273 2.10 12.83 -2.65
CA ASN A 273 0.86 12.09 -2.39
C ASN A 273 -0.06 12.03 -3.62
N PHE A 274 0.46 12.33 -4.79
CA PHE A 274 -0.29 12.40 -6.03
C PHE A 274 0.12 11.29 -7.01
N VAL A 275 -0.87 10.68 -7.63
CA VAL A 275 -0.72 9.81 -8.79
C VAL A 275 -1.37 10.50 -9.99
N GLY A 276 -0.56 10.85 -10.98
CA GLY A 276 -1.00 11.55 -12.18
C GLY A 276 -0.42 10.91 -13.44
N ARG A 277 -0.71 11.52 -14.59
CA ARG A 277 -0.25 11.08 -15.91
C ARG A 277 0.69 12.07 -16.59
N SER A 278 0.65 13.33 -16.15
CA SER A 278 1.52 14.37 -16.69
C SER A 278 2.11 15.25 -15.59
N HIS A 279 3.20 15.93 -15.91
CA HIS A 279 3.81 16.90 -15.01
C HIS A 279 2.84 18.02 -14.64
N GLU A 280 2.11 18.52 -15.64
CA GLU A 280 1.15 19.62 -15.49
C GLU A 280 -0.02 19.26 -14.58
N GLU A 281 -0.42 17.99 -14.56
CA GLU A 281 -1.43 17.48 -13.63
C GLU A 281 -0.94 17.56 -12.17
N ILE A 282 0.30 17.13 -11.92
CA ILE A 282 0.92 17.21 -10.60
C ILE A 282 1.11 18.67 -10.16
N VAL A 283 1.55 19.55 -11.08
CA VAL A 283 1.70 20.99 -10.80
C VAL A 283 0.36 21.59 -10.38
N ARG A 284 -0.71 21.35 -11.14
CA ARG A 284 -2.05 21.84 -10.80
C ARG A 284 -2.53 21.30 -9.45
N ALA A 285 -2.40 20.02 -9.21
CA ALA A 285 -2.81 19.42 -7.91
C ALA A 285 -2.07 20.06 -6.74
N ARG A 286 -0.76 20.30 -6.88
CA ARG A 286 0.04 20.99 -5.87
C ARG A 286 -0.43 22.44 -5.64
N GLU A 287 -0.73 23.17 -6.71
CA GLU A 287 -1.24 24.54 -6.63
C GLU A 287 -2.63 24.59 -5.98
N ASP A 288 -3.51 23.68 -6.37
CA ASP A 288 -4.86 23.55 -5.79
C ASP A 288 -4.80 23.23 -4.29
N TRP A 289 -3.85 22.38 -3.85
CA TRP A 289 -3.63 22.13 -2.43
C TRP A 289 -3.16 23.38 -1.67
N THR A 290 -2.33 24.20 -2.30
CA THR A 290 -1.77 25.39 -1.65
C THR A 290 -2.75 26.57 -1.60
N LYS A 291 -3.66 26.67 -2.57
CA LYS A 291 -4.47 27.88 -2.80
C LYS A 291 -5.96 27.67 -2.73
N GLY A 292 -6.44 26.42 -2.82
CA GLY A 292 -7.83 26.18 -3.16
C GLY A 292 -8.55 25.16 -2.32
N ASP A 293 -9.66 24.78 -2.81
CA ASP A 293 -10.76 24.07 -2.19
C ASP A 293 -10.99 22.68 -2.78
N ARG A 294 -10.15 22.29 -3.79
CA ARG A 294 -10.28 21.00 -4.50
C ARG A 294 -10.29 19.79 -3.57
N PHE A 295 -9.53 19.85 -2.49
CA PHE A 295 -9.31 18.73 -1.59
C PHE A 295 -10.23 18.74 -0.36
N GLY A 296 -11.05 19.80 -0.20
CA GLY A 296 -11.89 19.99 0.96
C GLY A 296 -11.11 20.22 2.26
N GLU A 297 -11.81 20.21 3.39
CA GLU A 297 -11.26 20.44 4.72
C GLU A 297 -11.46 19.22 5.61
N VAL A 298 -10.43 18.84 6.35
CA VAL A 298 -10.49 17.77 7.35
C VAL A 298 -10.89 18.39 8.68
N HIS A 299 -12.08 18.09 9.14
CA HIS A 299 -12.58 18.59 10.44
C HIS A 299 -12.14 17.70 11.60
N GLY A 300 -11.88 18.31 12.75
CA GLY A 300 -11.56 17.60 14.00
C GLY A 300 -10.10 17.14 14.12
N TYR A 301 -9.20 17.62 13.27
CA TYR A 301 -7.77 17.53 13.47
C TYR A 301 -7.25 18.85 14.04
N ASP A 302 -6.48 18.77 15.14
CA ASP A 302 -5.91 19.94 15.79
C ASP A 302 -4.49 20.22 15.26
N GLY A 303 -4.40 21.05 14.24
CA GLY A 303 -3.15 21.43 13.63
C GLY A 303 -3.27 21.88 12.17
N ALA A 304 -2.17 22.40 11.63
CA ALA A 304 -2.11 22.84 10.23
C ALA A 304 -1.96 21.65 9.27
N PRO A 305 -2.54 21.73 8.08
CA PRO A 305 -2.27 20.76 7.01
C PRO A 305 -0.80 20.69 6.60
N LEU A 306 -0.35 19.54 6.07
CA LEU A 306 0.99 19.38 5.57
C LEU A 306 1.23 20.31 4.36
N PRO A 307 2.31 21.12 4.37
CA PRO A 307 2.67 21.92 3.21
C PRO A 307 3.11 21.02 2.06
N ALA A 308 2.69 21.35 0.83
CA ALA A 308 3.20 20.66 -0.35
C ALA A 308 4.70 20.94 -0.55
N PRO A 309 5.51 19.91 -0.83
CA PRO A 309 6.94 20.10 -1.14
C PRO A 309 7.16 20.98 -2.37
N GLU A 310 8.38 21.50 -2.52
CA GLU A 310 8.78 22.14 -3.76
C GLU A 310 8.89 21.12 -4.89
N LEU A 311 8.43 21.51 -6.09
CA LEU A 311 8.60 20.69 -7.28
C LEU A 311 10.08 20.60 -7.65
N PRO A 312 10.52 19.45 -8.20
CA PRO A 312 11.88 19.35 -8.72
C PRO A 312 12.08 20.31 -9.89
N ASN A 313 13.32 20.77 -10.09
CA ASN A 313 13.69 21.70 -11.17
C ASN A 313 13.56 21.09 -12.59
N THR A 314 13.29 19.79 -12.68
CA THR A 314 13.10 19.09 -13.95
C THR A 314 11.67 18.57 -14.05
N PRO A 315 11.06 18.56 -15.24
CA PRO A 315 9.73 18.01 -15.43
C PRO A 315 9.67 16.54 -14.96
N LEU A 316 8.64 16.23 -14.17
CA LEU A 316 8.31 14.87 -13.80
C LEU A 316 7.93 14.07 -15.04
N LYS A 317 8.35 12.81 -15.10
CA LYS A 317 8.04 11.93 -16.23
C LYS A 317 7.33 10.68 -15.73
N PRO A 318 6.36 10.16 -16.50
CA PRO A 318 5.74 8.88 -16.18
C PRO A 318 6.80 7.79 -16.07
N ARG A 319 6.59 6.90 -15.13
CA ARG A 319 7.45 5.73 -14.95
C ARG A 319 6.94 4.59 -15.82
N ARG A 320 7.81 4.13 -16.71
CA ARG A 320 7.56 2.87 -17.42
C ARG A 320 7.68 1.73 -16.44
N ARG A 321 6.80 0.76 -16.61
CA ARG A 321 6.89 -0.51 -15.93
C ARG A 321 8.22 -1.18 -16.31
N ALA A 322 8.96 -1.66 -15.32
CA ALA A 322 10.06 -2.60 -15.59
C ALA A 322 9.46 -3.84 -16.25
N ARG A 323 9.94 -4.19 -17.44
CA ARG A 323 9.51 -5.36 -18.21
C ARG A 323 10.18 -6.61 -17.66
#